data_776811119fccef43232ff680fe6e2172
#
_entry.id   776811119fccef43232ff680fe6e2172
#
_cell.length_a   1.000
_cell.length_b   1.000
_cell.length_c   1.000
_cell.angle_alpha   90.00
_cell.angle_beta   90.00
_cell.angle_gamma   90.00
#
_symmetry.space_group_name_H-M   'P 1'
#
loop_
_entity.id
_entity.type
_entity.pdbx_description
1 polymer ?
#
loop_
_entity_poly.entity_id
_entity_poly.type
_entity_poly.pdbx_seq_one_letter_code
_entity_poly.pdbx_strand_id
1 'polypeptide(L)'
;MINVQTEGKHLPEYDSFIDECIMALFPKDAKYDLCIEFKKYIDKDGSHAGFCMGDDIESSISIATHWMYEDAEEVAYEPHEIASNIAHELVHAKQFYKGQINMIDHVWKHNEMTINCEGLEYAETPWEVEAYAYEDILTDLLWENV
;
A
#
# COMPACT_ATOMS: atom_id res chain seq x y z
N MET A 1 -18.01 -7.06 1.32
CA MET A 1 -17.68 -5.93 2.22
C MET A 1 -16.21 -5.99 2.61
N ILE A 2 -15.53 -4.88 2.47
CA ILE A 2 -14.15 -4.76 2.95
C ILE A 2 -14.19 -4.28 4.39
N ASN A 3 -13.61 -5.05 5.30
CA ASN A 3 -13.48 -4.65 6.70
C ASN A 3 -12.14 -3.95 6.87
N VAL A 4 -12.17 -2.70 7.29
CA VAL A 4 -10.96 -1.90 7.48
C VAL A 4 -10.80 -1.58 8.96
N GLN A 5 -9.63 -1.89 9.50
CA GLN A 5 -9.25 -1.51 10.85
C GLN A 5 -7.98 -0.68 10.77
N THR A 6 -8.00 0.50 11.39
CA THR A 6 -6.84 1.36 11.47
C THR A 6 -6.35 1.45 12.92
N GLU A 7 -5.06 1.46 13.09
CA GLU A 7 -4.41 1.54 14.40
C GLU A 7 -3.30 2.60 14.36
N GLY A 8 -3.01 3.17 15.51
CA GLY A 8 -1.99 4.19 15.63
C GLY A 8 -2.52 5.60 15.40
N LYS A 9 -1.74 6.58 15.84
CA LYS A 9 -2.10 7.98 15.72
C LYS A 9 -1.98 8.46 14.29
N HIS A 10 -3.07 9.01 13.73
CA HIS A 10 -3.09 9.49 12.35
C HIS A 10 -4.20 10.54 12.17
N LEU A 11 -4.13 11.28 11.07
CA LEU A 11 -5.14 12.28 10.74
C LEU A 11 -6.44 11.62 10.30
N PRO A 12 -7.61 12.17 10.70
CA PRO A 12 -8.91 11.64 10.24
C PRO A 12 -9.05 11.61 8.72
N GLU A 13 -8.41 12.53 8.01
CA GLU A 13 -8.43 12.60 6.55
C GLU A 13 -7.89 11.32 5.90
N TYR A 14 -6.97 10.62 6.57
CA TYR A 14 -6.45 9.35 6.05
C TYR A 14 -7.53 8.27 6.01
N ASP A 15 -8.41 8.25 7.01
CA ASP A 15 -9.52 7.28 7.02
C ASP A 15 -10.44 7.48 5.82
N SER A 16 -10.78 8.74 5.53
CA SER A 16 -11.61 9.08 4.36
C SER A 16 -10.91 8.73 3.05
N PHE A 17 -9.63 9.03 2.96
CA PHE A 17 -8.83 8.70 1.77
C PHE A 17 -8.75 7.19 1.55
N ILE A 18 -8.54 6.41 2.62
CA ILE A 18 -8.52 4.95 2.56
C ILE A 18 -9.84 4.43 2.00
N ASP A 19 -10.98 4.92 2.50
CA ASP A 19 -12.28 4.50 2.02
C ASP A 19 -12.47 4.80 0.53
N GLU A 20 -12.07 5.97 0.08
CA GLU A 20 -12.15 6.35 -1.34
C GLU A 20 -11.26 5.47 -2.21
N CYS A 21 -10.03 5.18 -1.77
CA CYS A 21 -9.13 4.28 -2.49
C CYS A 21 -9.70 2.86 -2.59
N ILE A 22 -10.28 2.36 -1.50
CA ILE A 22 -10.88 1.02 -1.49
C ILE A 22 -12.03 0.95 -2.49
N MET A 23 -12.88 1.98 -2.55
CA MET A 23 -13.97 2.03 -3.52
C MET A 23 -13.46 2.03 -4.96
N ALA A 24 -12.29 2.63 -5.21
CA ALA A 24 -11.69 2.66 -6.53
C ALA A 24 -10.98 1.36 -6.90
N LEU A 25 -10.42 0.65 -5.93
CA LEU A 25 -9.54 -0.50 -6.18
C LEU A 25 -10.23 -1.85 -6.07
N PHE A 26 -11.26 -1.98 -5.24
CA PHE A 26 -11.90 -3.26 -4.97
C PHE A 26 -13.31 -3.31 -5.54
N PRO A 27 -13.76 -4.51 -6.00
CA PRO A 27 -15.16 -4.67 -6.41
C PRO A 27 -16.12 -4.42 -5.25
N LYS A 28 -17.35 -3.98 -5.55
CA LYS A 28 -18.36 -3.68 -4.54
C LYS A 28 -18.73 -4.89 -3.67
N ASP A 29 -18.65 -6.09 -4.23
CA ASP A 29 -18.99 -7.34 -3.54
C ASP A 29 -17.78 -8.02 -2.91
N ALA A 30 -16.62 -7.39 -2.93
CA ALA A 30 -15.41 -7.96 -2.36
C ALA A 30 -15.57 -8.20 -0.86
N LYS A 31 -15.03 -9.33 -0.41
CA LYS A 31 -14.92 -9.67 1.01
C LYS A 31 -13.45 -9.79 1.35
N TYR A 32 -12.97 -8.90 2.18
CA TYR A 32 -11.54 -8.84 2.48
C TYR A 32 -11.32 -8.09 3.78
N ASP A 33 -10.31 -8.46 4.52
CA ASP A 33 -9.96 -7.80 5.77
C ASP A 33 -8.66 -7.03 5.60
N LEU A 34 -8.68 -5.76 5.97
CA LEU A 34 -7.52 -4.88 5.93
C LEU A 34 -7.23 -4.33 7.32
N CYS A 35 -5.98 -4.46 7.74
CA CYS A 35 -5.49 -3.80 8.95
C CYS A 35 -4.38 -2.82 8.52
N ILE A 36 -4.53 -1.55 8.88
CA ILE A 36 -3.56 -0.51 8.55
C ILE A 36 -3.04 0.09 9.85
N GLU A 37 -1.75 -0.04 10.09
CA GLU A 37 -1.12 0.47 11.30
C GLU A 37 -0.20 1.63 10.95
N PHE A 38 -0.38 2.74 11.65
CA PHE A 38 0.46 3.92 11.53
C PHE A 38 1.51 3.89 12.64
N LYS A 39 2.76 3.94 12.26
CA LYS A 39 3.90 3.93 13.16
C LYS A 39 4.85 5.07 12.81
N LYS A 40 5.64 5.49 13.79
CA LYS A 40 6.66 6.50 13.52
C LYS A 40 7.66 5.96 12.49
N TYR A 41 8.17 4.75 12.72
CA TYR A 41 9.05 4.03 11.81
C TYR A 41 8.58 2.59 11.71
N ILE A 42 8.72 1.97 10.54
CA ILE A 42 8.35 0.58 10.34
C ILE A 42 9.56 -0.35 10.31
N ASP A 43 10.77 0.20 10.26
CA ASP A 43 12.01 -0.54 10.35
C ASP A 43 13.02 0.19 11.24
N LYS A 44 14.12 -0.49 11.58
CA LYS A 44 15.12 0.04 12.52
C LYS A 44 15.87 1.25 11.99
N ASP A 45 16.09 1.34 10.70
CA ASP A 45 16.84 2.42 10.08
C ASP A 45 15.95 3.57 9.60
N GLY A 46 14.62 3.41 9.74
CA GLY A 46 13.67 4.46 9.37
C GLY A 46 13.65 4.79 7.89
N SER A 47 13.97 3.82 7.03
CA SER A 47 14.10 4.05 5.59
C SER A 47 12.84 3.70 4.78
N HIS A 48 11.98 2.83 5.32
CA HIS A 48 10.79 2.38 4.60
C HIS A 48 9.59 3.25 4.91
N ALA A 49 8.86 3.65 3.86
CA ALA A 49 7.67 4.48 3.97
C ALA A 49 6.40 3.66 4.22
N GLY A 50 6.35 2.45 3.70
CA GLY A 50 5.20 1.56 3.86
C GLY A 50 5.56 0.12 3.54
N PHE A 51 4.66 -0.77 3.94
CA PHE A 51 4.82 -2.20 3.72
C PHE A 51 3.46 -2.88 3.72
N CYS A 52 3.28 -3.85 2.83
CA CYS A 52 2.04 -4.63 2.77
C CYS A 52 2.38 -6.12 2.66
N MET A 53 1.73 -6.91 3.52
CA MET A 53 1.75 -8.38 3.41
C MET A 53 0.32 -8.90 3.45
N GLY A 54 0.05 -9.92 2.66
CA GLY A 54 -1.29 -10.48 2.68
C GLY A 54 -1.45 -11.70 1.79
N ASP A 55 -2.71 -12.08 1.67
CA ASP A 55 -3.18 -13.18 0.81
C ASP A 55 -4.55 -12.78 0.24
N ASP A 56 -5.30 -13.74 -0.28
CA ASP A 56 -6.61 -13.49 -0.88
C ASP A 56 -7.73 -13.28 0.15
N ILE A 57 -7.43 -13.38 1.43
CA ILE A 57 -8.39 -13.23 2.53
C ILE A 57 -8.15 -11.94 3.30
N GLU A 58 -6.90 -11.61 3.56
CA GLU A 58 -6.55 -10.46 4.38
C GLU A 58 -5.20 -9.86 4.02
N SER A 59 -4.99 -8.60 4.36
CA SER A 59 -3.70 -7.92 4.27
C SER A 59 -3.45 -7.05 5.49
N SER A 60 -2.18 -6.95 5.86
CA SER A 60 -1.69 -6.02 6.87
C SER A 60 -0.79 -5.00 6.21
N ILE A 61 -1.07 -3.74 6.48
CA ILE A 61 -0.32 -2.60 5.94
C ILE A 61 0.30 -1.84 7.10
N SER A 62 1.57 -1.49 6.98
CA SER A 62 2.24 -0.59 7.91
C SER A 62 2.63 0.68 7.17
N ILE A 63 2.35 1.83 7.79
CA ILE A 63 2.65 3.15 7.22
C ILE A 63 3.52 3.91 8.22
N ALA A 64 4.67 4.38 7.75
CA ALA A 64 5.55 5.22 8.56
C ALA A 64 5.09 6.67 8.48
N THR A 65 5.09 7.37 9.62
CA THR A 65 4.80 8.81 9.66
C THR A 65 6.06 9.66 9.58
N HIS A 66 7.21 9.04 9.81
CA HIS A 66 8.51 9.71 9.82
C HIS A 66 9.57 8.84 9.13
N TRP A 67 10.66 9.46 8.74
CA TRP A 67 11.85 8.76 8.26
C TRP A 67 13.08 9.37 8.87
N MET A 68 14.18 8.65 8.88
CA MET A 68 15.45 9.13 9.40
C MET A 68 16.40 9.48 8.28
N TYR A 69 16.87 10.72 8.31
CA TYR A 69 17.91 11.18 7.43
C TYR A 69 19.29 10.78 7.99
N GLU A 70 20.34 11.06 7.25
CA GLU A 70 21.72 10.83 7.73
C GLU A 70 21.90 11.43 9.13
N ASP A 71 22.72 10.79 9.98
CA ASP A 71 22.98 11.20 11.35
C ASP A 71 21.77 11.11 12.28
N ALA A 72 20.81 10.25 11.95
CA ALA A 72 19.61 9.99 12.75
C ALA A 72 18.71 11.21 12.94
N GLU A 73 18.71 12.15 11.99
CA GLU A 73 17.79 13.28 12.00
C GLU A 73 16.39 12.80 11.61
N GLU A 74 15.42 13.07 12.47
CA GLU A 74 14.03 12.69 12.28
C GLU A 74 13.31 13.69 11.39
N VAL A 75 12.64 13.18 10.35
CA VAL A 75 11.86 13.99 9.42
C VAL A 75 10.44 13.41 9.32
N ALA A 76 9.43 14.26 9.50
CA ALA A 76 8.04 13.88 9.31
C ALA A 76 7.70 13.89 7.82
N TYR A 77 6.96 12.85 7.37
CA TYR A 77 6.37 12.89 6.04
C TYR A 77 5.25 13.93 5.99
N GLU A 78 5.13 14.62 4.87
CA GLU A 78 4.00 15.50 4.63
C GLU A 78 2.72 14.67 4.44
N PRO A 79 1.53 15.23 4.77
CA PRO A 79 0.28 14.47 4.63
C PRO A 79 0.05 13.90 3.23
N HIS A 80 0.37 14.63 2.17
CA HIS A 80 0.19 14.11 0.82
C HIS A 80 1.16 12.96 0.50
N GLU A 81 2.34 12.95 1.11
CA GLU A 81 3.28 11.85 0.97
C GLU A 81 2.76 10.61 1.67
N ILE A 82 2.18 10.77 2.87
CA ILE A 82 1.56 9.65 3.60
C ILE A 82 0.38 9.11 2.80
N ALA A 83 -0.45 9.98 2.22
CA ALA A 83 -1.56 9.57 1.36
C ALA A 83 -1.05 8.74 0.16
N SER A 84 0.00 9.20 -0.49
CA SER A 84 0.62 8.48 -1.61
C SER A 84 1.12 7.09 -1.17
N ASN A 85 1.74 7.01 0.00
CA ASN A 85 2.23 5.75 0.55
C ASN A 85 1.08 4.81 0.91
N ILE A 86 -0.02 5.34 1.46
CA ILE A 86 -1.23 4.56 1.72
C ILE A 86 -1.78 3.98 0.41
N ALA A 87 -1.91 4.81 -0.62
CA ALA A 87 -2.41 4.37 -1.93
C ALA A 87 -1.53 3.25 -2.51
N HIS A 88 -0.22 3.41 -2.44
CA HIS A 88 0.74 2.41 -2.91
C HIS A 88 0.52 1.06 -2.24
N GLU A 89 0.42 1.03 -0.92
CA GLU A 89 0.22 -0.22 -0.18
C GLU A 89 -1.18 -0.81 -0.40
N LEU A 90 -2.20 0.02 -0.60
CA LEU A 90 -3.54 -0.47 -0.92
C LEU A 90 -3.58 -1.13 -2.30
N VAL A 91 -2.79 -0.67 -3.26
CA VAL A 91 -2.66 -1.36 -4.55
C VAL A 91 -2.08 -2.76 -4.35
N HIS A 92 -1.08 -2.91 -3.49
CA HIS A 92 -0.56 -4.23 -3.14
C HIS A 92 -1.62 -5.12 -2.49
N ALA A 93 -2.43 -4.56 -1.58
CA ALA A 93 -3.54 -5.30 -0.97
C ALA A 93 -4.52 -5.80 -2.04
N LYS A 94 -4.84 -4.96 -3.03
CA LYS A 94 -5.68 -5.36 -4.16
C LYS A 94 -5.04 -6.50 -4.95
N GLN A 95 -3.72 -6.43 -5.17
CA GLN A 95 -2.99 -7.46 -5.89
C GLN A 95 -3.02 -8.81 -5.13
N PHE A 96 -2.87 -8.78 -3.83
CA PHE A 96 -3.03 -9.98 -2.99
C PHE A 96 -4.46 -10.51 -3.07
N TYR A 97 -5.45 -9.65 -2.92
CA TYR A 97 -6.86 -10.03 -2.99
C TYR A 97 -7.19 -10.75 -4.31
N LYS A 98 -6.66 -10.24 -5.43
CA LYS A 98 -6.90 -10.82 -6.76
C LYS A 98 -6.01 -12.02 -7.06
N GLY A 99 -5.10 -12.38 -6.15
CA GLY A 99 -4.16 -13.48 -6.39
C GLY A 99 -3.14 -13.20 -7.49
N GLN A 100 -2.84 -11.93 -7.73
CA GLN A 100 -1.90 -11.52 -8.79
C GLN A 100 -0.44 -11.68 -8.38
N ILE A 101 -0.13 -11.54 -7.09
CA ILE A 101 1.23 -11.64 -6.57
C ILE A 101 1.43 -12.97 -5.85
N ASN A 102 2.54 -13.65 -6.15
CA ASN A 102 3.06 -14.72 -5.33
C ASN A 102 4.51 -14.36 -4.96
N MET A 103 4.71 -13.88 -3.74
CA MET A 103 6.03 -13.44 -3.27
C MET A 103 7.01 -14.60 -3.05
N ILE A 104 6.50 -15.79 -2.78
CA ILE A 104 7.34 -16.98 -2.55
C ILE A 104 7.97 -17.44 -3.86
N ASP A 105 7.15 -17.50 -4.92
CA ASP A 105 7.59 -17.98 -6.23
C ASP A 105 8.06 -16.86 -7.17
N HIS A 106 7.96 -15.60 -6.74
CA HIS A 106 8.26 -14.42 -7.57
C HIS A 106 7.50 -14.43 -8.89
N VAL A 107 6.18 -14.65 -8.81
CA VAL A 107 5.31 -14.80 -9.98
C VAL A 107 4.22 -13.73 -9.95
N TRP A 108 3.94 -13.16 -11.12
CA TRP A 108 2.82 -12.24 -11.35
C TRP A 108 1.79 -12.92 -12.23
N LYS A 109 0.54 -12.90 -11.78
CA LYS A 109 -0.60 -13.45 -12.54
C LYS A 109 -1.53 -12.33 -12.92
N HIS A 110 -1.80 -12.19 -14.21
CA HIS A 110 -2.76 -11.23 -14.72
C HIS A 110 -3.60 -11.89 -15.81
N ASN A 111 -4.89 -11.93 -15.60
CA ASN A 111 -5.82 -12.71 -16.44
C ASN A 111 -5.36 -14.17 -16.46
N GLU A 112 -5.13 -14.74 -17.66
CA GLU A 112 -4.64 -16.12 -17.80
C GLU A 112 -3.11 -16.20 -17.94
N MET A 113 -2.43 -15.05 -17.86
CA MET A 113 -0.98 -15.00 -18.03
C MET A 113 -0.28 -15.15 -16.68
N THR A 114 0.81 -15.89 -16.70
CA THR A 114 1.71 -16.04 -15.55
C THR A 114 3.11 -15.60 -15.99
N ILE A 115 3.68 -14.64 -15.27
CA ILE A 115 5.00 -14.08 -15.58
C ILE A 115 5.95 -14.42 -14.43
N ASN A 116 7.08 -15.06 -14.76
CA ASN A 116 8.14 -15.30 -13.80
C ASN A 116 8.97 -14.02 -13.67
N CYS A 117 9.00 -13.47 -12.47
CA CYS A 117 9.68 -12.21 -12.18
C CYS A 117 11.01 -12.40 -11.44
N GLU A 118 11.48 -13.64 -11.34
CA GLU A 118 12.77 -13.92 -10.71
C GLU A 118 13.89 -13.21 -11.46
N GLY A 119 14.76 -12.51 -10.73
CA GLY A 119 15.87 -11.77 -11.31
C GLY A 119 15.56 -10.35 -11.74
N LEU A 120 14.30 -9.91 -11.66
CA LEU A 120 13.95 -8.51 -11.92
C LEU A 120 14.36 -7.63 -10.74
N GLU A 121 14.78 -6.41 -11.04
CA GLU A 121 14.99 -5.40 -10.02
C GLU A 121 13.64 -5.04 -9.36
N TYR A 122 13.68 -4.59 -8.12
CA TYR A 122 12.49 -4.26 -7.34
C TYR A 122 11.51 -3.35 -8.12
N ALA A 123 12.02 -2.26 -8.68
CA ALA A 123 11.19 -1.29 -9.38
C ALA A 123 10.69 -1.80 -10.74
N GLU A 124 11.23 -2.91 -11.26
CA GLU A 124 10.83 -3.49 -12.55
C GLU A 124 9.76 -4.56 -12.41
N THR A 125 9.45 -4.99 -11.18
CA THR A 125 8.42 -6.01 -10.97
C THR A 125 7.05 -5.45 -11.35
N PRO A 126 6.16 -6.25 -11.98
CA PRO A 126 4.84 -5.77 -12.38
C PRO A 126 4.02 -5.19 -11.23
N TRP A 127 4.13 -5.77 -10.03
CA TRP A 127 3.38 -5.29 -8.88
C TRP A 127 3.86 -3.92 -8.42
N GLU A 128 5.15 -3.59 -8.52
CA GLU A 128 5.64 -2.26 -8.20
C GLU A 128 5.31 -1.26 -9.29
N VAL A 129 5.44 -1.64 -10.56
CA VAL A 129 5.07 -0.78 -11.69
C VAL A 129 3.61 -0.34 -11.57
N GLU A 130 2.71 -1.27 -11.28
CA GLU A 130 1.29 -0.95 -11.08
C GLU A 130 1.08 -0.06 -9.86
N ALA A 131 1.73 -0.36 -8.75
CA ALA A 131 1.57 0.39 -7.51
C ALA A 131 2.05 1.84 -7.67
N TYR A 132 3.20 2.05 -8.30
CA TYR A 132 3.72 3.41 -8.55
C TYR A 132 2.81 4.19 -9.49
N ALA A 133 2.25 3.55 -10.52
CA ALA A 133 1.33 4.23 -11.44
C ALA A 133 0.04 4.64 -10.74
N TYR A 134 -0.55 3.75 -9.95
CA TYR A 134 -1.82 4.03 -9.27
C TYR A 134 -1.68 4.98 -8.08
N GLU A 135 -0.54 4.99 -7.38
CA GLU A 135 -0.38 5.89 -6.24
C GLU A 135 -0.52 7.36 -6.65
N ASP A 136 0.07 7.73 -7.77
CA ASP A 136 -0.03 9.10 -8.28
C ASP A 136 -1.46 9.43 -8.71
N ILE A 137 -2.11 8.52 -9.43
CA ILE A 137 -3.48 8.71 -9.90
C ILE A 137 -4.45 8.86 -8.72
N LEU A 138 -4.37 7.96 -7.75
CA LEU A 138 -5.27 7.98 -6.59
C LEU A 138 -5.04 9.20 -5.72
N THR A 139 -3.80 9.58 -5.50
CA THR A 139 -3.48 10.75 -4.69
C THR A 139 -3.97 12.03 -5.37
N ASP A 140 -3.71 12.16 -6.66
CA ASP A 140 -4.13 13.35 -7.41
C ASP A 140 -5.65 13.50 -7.50
N LEU A 141 -6.38 12.38 -7.63
CA LEU A 141 -7.82 12.42 -7.81
C LEU A 141 -8.60 12.44 -6.48
N LEU A 142 -8.09 11.80 -5.44
CA LEU A 142 -8.88 11.55 -4.24
C LEU A 142 -8.41 12.32 -3.02
N TRP A 143 -7.12 12.56 -2.88
CA TRP A 143 -6.60 13.21 -1.66
C TRP A 143 -7.12 14.64 -1.49
N GLU A 144 -7.24 15.39 -2.55
CA GLU A 144 -7.71 16.77 -2.49
C GLU A 144 -9.19 16.90 -2.11
N ASN A 145 -9.93 15.80 -2.15
CA ASN A 145 -11.38 15.78 -1.87
C ASN A 145 -11.74 15.31 -0.47
N VAL A 146 -10.75 15.05 0.36
CA VAL A 146 -10.99 14.57 1.73
C VAL A 146 -10.85 15.68 2.78
#